data_d8a405559b18d9c0110ea44618dbc225
#
_entry.id   d8a405559b18d9c0110ea44618dbc225
#
_cell.length_a   1.000
_cell.length_b   1.000
_cell.length_c   1.000
_cell.angle_alpha   90.00
_cell.angle_beta   90.00
_cell.angle_gamma   90.00
#
_symmetry.space_group_name_H-M   'P 1'
#
loop_
_entity.id
_entity.type
_entity.pdbx_description
1 polymer ?
#
loop_
_entity_poly.entity_id
_entity_poly.type
_entity_poly.pdbx_seq_one_letter_code
_entity_poly.pdbx_strand_id
1 'polypeptide(L)'
;MPWTPQQLADASFLSLDYFVRNKPPVDQINIAHPFLQLLESSKMPFDGGKQYIVHQIYKSNDDNTAWFGSDDQVGYNNRKNIVQASFLWSNVHGGYSLTEEQLLQNGISVTDNMSVTPTREEVIQLSNILDANNMAIKEGHDAFLDYQLFLDGTQSTDAVPGLDALVSTTPTTGTVGGINRATAGNEYWRNNVNTGISTATAGNLTEAMEIEWRKCTRYGGEQPTDILVGSKFLDAYRKDAKDTVDRQIIMQGNGRTSPSMNAGVTGIFFKGVELTWCPVLDQLEADFPGSTIDWDKRCYMLNRKRLQLNPAKGQWKVPRKPPRVYDRYTHYSAMTSRFGMGITKPNTMSVLSIA
;
A
#
# COMPACT_ATOMS: atom_id res chain seq x y z
N MET A 1 -12.46 33.68 28.54
CA MET A 1 -12.77 34.59 27.40
C MET A 1 -13.04 33.78 26.17
N PRO A 2 -14.12 34.10 25.43
CA PRO A 2 -14.52 33.25 24.30
C PRO A 2 -13.57 33.35 23.12
N TRP A 3 -13.42 32.24 22.39
CA TRP A 3 -12.64 32.15 21.16
C TRP A 3 -13.39 32.76 19.97
N THR A 4 -12.70 33.47 19.10
CA THR A 4 -13.27 33.82 17.80
C THR A 4 -13.20 32.63 16.86
N PRO A 5 -14.12 32.52 15.87
CA PRO A 5 -14.07 31.46 14.86
C PRO A 5 -12.73 31.39 14.11
N GLN A 6 -12.08 32.54 13.89
CA GLN A 6 -10.77 32.61 13.26
C GLN A 6 -9.67 32.03 14.15
N GLN A 7 -9.64 32.41 15.43
CA GLN A 7 -8.67 31.89 16.39
C GLN A 7 -8.82 30.38 16.59
N LEU A 8 -10.06 29.86 16.62
CA LEU A 8 -10.34 28.43 16.72
C LEU A 8 -9.83 27.68 15.49
N ALA A 9 -10.07 28.21 14.30
CA ALA A 9 -9.61 27.64 13.07
C ALA A 9 -8.07 27.66 12.96
N ASP A 10 -7.42 28.73 13.43
CA ASP A 10 -5.96 28.82 13.45
C ASP A 10 -5.36 27.86 14.49
N ALA A 11 -5.97 27.73 15.67
CA ALA A 11 -5.57 26.78 16.69
C ALA A 11 -5.71 25.33 16.21
N SER A 12 -6.80 24.98 15.51
CA SER A 12 -6.98 23.64 14.96
C SER A 12 -5.93 23.29 13.90
N PHE A 13 -5.60 24.26 13.05
CA PHE A 13 -4.54 24.08 12.04
C PHE A 13 -3.16 23.93 12.69
N LEU A 14 -2.82 24.76 13.65
CA LEU A 14 -1.55 24.69 14.39
C LEU A 14 -1.43 23.40 15.20
N SER A 15 -2.52 22.95 15.84
CA SER A 15 -2.56 21.67 16.56
C SER A 15 -2.31 20.50 15.62
N LEU A 16 -2.92 20.47 14.44
CA LEU A 16 -2.69 19.44 13.44
C LEU A 16 -1.23 19.44 12.93
N ASP A 17 -0.67 20.61 12.67
CA ASP A 17 0.74 20.73 12.25
C ASP A 17 1.70 20.27 13.35
N TYR A 18 1.43 20.66 14.61
CA TYR A 18 2.19 20.21 15.76
C TYR A 18 2.11 18.71 15.97
N PHE A 19 0.92 18.11 15.85
CA PHE A 19 0.69 16.69 15.99
C PHE A 19 1.41 15.86 14.91
N VAL A 20 1.42 16.34 13.67
CA VAL A 20 2.16 15.70 12.57
C VAL A 20 3.67 15.67 12.83
N ARG A 21 4.20 16.66 13.57
CA ARG A 21 5.64 16.78 13.90
C ARG A 21 6.06 16.03 15.14
N ASN A 22 5.16 15.86 16.12
CA ASN A 22 5.46 15.22 17.41
C ASN A 22 4.92 13.78 17.46
N LYS A 23 5.53 12.96 18.31
CA LYS A 23 5.08 11.58 18.48
C LYS A 23 3.68 11.55 19.12
N PRO A 24 2.74 10.79 18.56
CA PRO A 24 1.41 10.65 19.11
C PRO A 24 1.42 9.94 20.47
N PRO A 25 0.37 10.08 21.29
CA PRO A 25 0.17 9.27 22.50
C PRO A 25 0.14 7.77 22.16
N VAL A 26 0.43 6.94 23.15
CA VAL A 26 0.46 5.48 22.98
C VAL A 26 -0.91 4.97 22.54
N ASP A 27 -0.92 4.33 21.41
CA ASP A 27 -2.12 3.79 20.77
C ASP A 27 -2.27 2.31 21.09
N GLN A 28 -3.51 1.86 21.37
CA GLN A 28 -3.85 0.48 21.66
C GLN A 28 -4.84 -0.14 20.65
N ILE A 29 -5.32 0.65 19.69
CA ILE A 29 -6.41 0.26 18.79
C ILE A 29 -5.90 0.00 17.38
N ASN A 30 -4.84 0.72 16.97
CA ASN A 30 -4.41 0.71 15.60
C ASN A 30 -3.54 -0.48 15.24
N ILE A 31 -3.81 -1.02 14.06
CA ILE A 31 -3.10 -2.15 13.48
C ILE A 31 -1.87 -1.62 12.73
N ALA A 32 -0.79 -2.39 12.71
CA ALA A 32 0.37 -2.03 11.91
C ALA A 32 0.04 -2.07 10.40
N HIS A 33 0.51 -1.09 9.65
CA HIS A 33 0.28 -0.92 8.23
C HIS A 33 1.56 -1.13 7.40
N PRO A 34 2.08 -2.38 7.30
CA PRO A 34 3.36 -2.64 6.66
C PRO A 34 3.31 -2.39 5.15
N PHE A 35 2.18 -2.64 4.49
CA PHE A 35 2.05 -2.40 3.06
C PHE A 35 2.04 -0.91 2.72
N LEU A 36 1.28 -0.10 3.45
CA LEU A 36 1.30 1.34 3.28
C LEU A 36 2.69 1.93 3.54
N GLN A 37 3.38 1.48 4.58
CA GLN A 37 4.75 1.92 4.87
C GLN A 37 5.72 1.56 3.74
N LEU A 38 5.57 0.37 3.16
CA LEU A 38 6.33 -0.06 2.00
C LEU A 38 6.10 0.88 0.81
N LEU A 39 4.86 1.18 0.49
CA LEU A 39 4.49 2.08 -0.61
C LEU A 39 4.95 3.52 -0.36
N GLU A 40 4.82 4.02 0.87
CA GLU A 40 5.30 5.36 1.24
C GLU A 40 6.82 5.50 1.15
N SER A 41 7.57 4.45 1.46
CA SER A 41 9.03 4.46 1.34
C SER A 41 9.51 4.55 -0.11
N SER A 42 8.71 4.09 -1.06
CA SER A 42 9.00 4.07 -2.50
C SER A 42 8.15 5.03 -3.32
N LYS A 43 7.42 5.94 -2.67
CA LYS A 43 6.55 6.90 -3.37
C LYS A 43 7.33 7.79 -4.33
N MET A 44 6.81 7.92 -5.53
CA MET A 44 7.35 8.81 -6.55
C MET A 44 6.35 9.94 -6.84
N PRO A 45 6.60 11.17 -6.34
CA PRO A 45 5.74 12.30 -6.64
C PRO A 45 5.67 12.55 -8.15
N PHE A 46 4.47 12.63 -8.69
CA PHE A 46 4.26 12.91 -10.09
C PHE A 46 4.05 14.41 -10.31
N ASP A 47 4.95 15.02 -11.07
CA ASP A 47 4.91 16.44 -11.41
C ASP A 47 4.30 16.60 -12.80
N GLY A 48 2.97 16.70 -12.85
CA GLY A 48 2.30 16.93 -14.13
C GLY A 48 0.77 16.98 -13.98
N GLY A 49 0.17 18.00 -14.57
CA GLY A 49 -1.29 18.20 -14.60
C GLY A 49 -2.02 17.33 -15.62
N LYS A 50 -1.54 16.10 -15.88
CA LYS A 50 -2.19 15.18 -16.83
C LYS A 50 -3.38 14.48 -16.17
N GLN A 51 -4.36 14.11 -17.00
CA GLN A 51 -5.53 13.36 -16.56
C GLN A 51 -5.17 11.95 -16.06
N TYR A 52 -4.12 11.34 -16.61
CA TYR A 52 -3.67 9.99 -16.29
C TYR A 52 -2.18 9.99 -15.94
N ILE A 53 -1.80 9.05 -15.07
CA ILE A 53 -0.41 8.69 -14.86
C ILE A 53 -0.04 7.68 -15.95
N VAL A 54 0.90 8.06 -16.83
CA VAL A 54 1.25 7.25 -18.00
C VAL A 54 2.66 6.70 -17.85
N HIS A 55 2.80 5.38 -17.97
CA HIS A 55 4.07 4.68 -18.01
C HIS A 55 4.30 4.08 -19.39
N GLN A 56 5.48 4.30 -19.96
CA GLN A 56 5.90 3.66 -21.20
C GLN A 56 6.49 2.29 -20.90
N ILE A 57 6.00 1.27 -21.60
CA ILE A 57 6.35 -0.12 -21.39
C ILE A 57 6.89 -0.71 -22.67
N TYR A 58 8.05 -1.34 -22.58
CA TYR A 58 8.65 -2.06 -23.68
C TYR A 58 8.00 -3.46 -23.77
N LYS A 59 7.27 -3.73 -24.87
CA LYS A 59 6.44 -4.91 -25.05
C LYS A 59 7.24 -6.12 -25.51
N SER A 60 8.11 -5.95 -26.48
CA SER A 60 8.79 -7.05 -27.16
C SER A 60 10.08 -6.59 -27.83
N ASN A 61 11.03 -7.51 -27.96
CA ASN A 61 12.23 -7.37 -28.79
C ASN A 61 11.96 -7.91 -30.20
N ASP A 62 10.76 -7.67 -30.73
CA ASP A 62 10.37 -8.20 -32.01
C ASP A 62 11.16 -7.46 -33.10
N ASP A 63 12.20 -8.09 -33.59
CA ASP A 63 13.06 -7.64 -34.68
C ASP A 63 13.00 -8.59 -35.85
N ASN A 64 13.61 -8.21 -36.95
CA ASN A 64 13.71 -9.05 -38.13
C ASN A 64 15.00 -9.87 -38.18
N THR A 65 15.55 -10.21 -36.99
CA THR A 65 16.78 -11.01 -36.93
C THR A 65 16.53 -12.39 -37.51
N ALA A 66 17.18 -12.67 -38.60
CA ALA A 66 17.11 -13.95 -39.31
C ALA A 66 18.46 -14.29 -39.93
N TRP A 67 18.72 -15.56 -40.08
CA TRP A 67 19.86 -16.02 -40.87
C TRP A 67 19.57 -15.72 -42.36
N PHE A 68 20.56 -15.21 -43.06
CA PHE A 68 20.45 -14.96 -44.52
C PHE A 68 21.64 -15.50 -45.28
N GLY A 69 21.37 -15.99 -46.49
CA GLY A 69 22.39 -16.37 -47.46
C GLY A 69 22.85 -15.17 -48.29
N SER A 70 23.90 -15.34 -49.08
CA SER A 70 24.48 -14.26 -49.88
C SER A 70 23.55 -13.64 -50.90
N ASP A 71 22.48 -14.32 -51.27
CA ASP A 71 21.49 -13.89 -52.31
C ASP A 71 20.06 -13.75 -51.74
N ASP A 72 19.91 -13.79 -50.40
CA ASP A 72 18.61 -13.67 -49.75
C ASP A 72 18.18 -12.22 -49.59
N GLN A 73 16.91 -11.94 -49.79
CA GLN A 73 16.30 -10.64 -49.54
C GLN A 73 16.10 -10.42 -48.06
N VAL A 74 16.72 -9.40 -47.47
CA VAL A 74 16.57 -9.01 -46.07
C VAL A 74 15.34 -8.14 -45.88
N GLY A 75 14.47 -8.52 -44.94
CA GLY A 75 13.24 -7.76 -44.64
C GLY A 75 13.45 -6.66 -43.57
N TYR A 76 12.84 -5.49 -43.79
CA TYR A 76 12.80 -4.38 -42.86
C TYR A 76 11.35 -4.08 -42.49
N ASN A 77 10.96 -4.32 -41.22
CA ASN A 77 9.61 -4.02 -40.72
C ASN A 77 9.64 -2.95 -39.65
N ASN A 78 8.76 -1.98 -39.76
CA ASN A 78 8.54 -1.02 -38.67
C ASN A 78 7.59 -1.65 -37.66
N ARG A 79 8.07 -1.93 -36.43
CA ARG A 79 7.29 -2.59 -35.37
C ARG A 79 7.05 -1.65 -34.20
N LYS A 80 5.86 -1.79 -33.58
CA LYS A 80 5.47 -1.01 -32.40
C LYS A 80 5.85 -1.82 -31.13
N ASN A 81 7.05 -1.55 -30.59
CA ASN A 81 7.58 -2.27 -29.44
C ASN A 81 7.23 -1.59 -28.09
N ILE A 82 6.67 -0.36 -28.12
CA ILE A 82 6.34 0.40 -26.92
C ILE A 82 4.81 0.52 -26.81
N VAL A 83 4.31 0.24 -25.61
CA VAL A 83 2.91 0.41 -25.22
C VAL A 83 2.85 1.33 -24.00
N GLN A 84 1.76 2.07 -23.87
CA GLN A 84 1.53 2.95 -22.72
C GLN A 84 0.53 2.29 -21.78
N ALA A 85 0.89 2.21 -20.49
CA ALA A 85 -0.06 1.92 -19.43
C ALA A 85 -0.49 3.23 -18.76
N SER A 86 -1.80 3.38 -18.53
CA SER A 86 -2.40 4.58 -17.96
C SER A 86 -3.18 4.24 -16.69
N PHE A 87 -2.91 4.98 -15.61
CA PHE A 87 -3.59 4.82 -14.33
C PHE A 87 -4.32 6.10 -13.95
N LEU A 88 -5.47 5.94 -13.29
CA LEU A 88 -6.31 7.04 -12.85
C LEU A 88 -5.76 7.67 -11.55
N TRP A 89 -6.11 8.94 -11.36
CA TRP A 89 -5.95 9.64 -10.10
C TRP A 89 -7.16 9.39 -9.22
N SER A 90 -6.92 9.21 -7.92
CA SER A 90 -7.95 9.16 -6.91
C SER A 90 -7.70 10.20 -5.83
N ASN A 91 -8.79 10.62 -5.17
CA ASN A 91 -8.75 11.55 -4.07
C ASN A 91 -9.35 10.88 -2.84
N VAL A 92 -8.65 10.96 -1.73
CA VAL A 92 -9.13 10.48 -0.43
C VAL A 92 -9.24 11.67 0.51
N HIS A 93 -10.33 11.71 1.27
CA HIS A 93 -10.65 12.75 2.23
C HIS A 93 -10.98 12.12 3.57
N GLY A 94 -10.36 12.62 4.62
CA GLY A 94 -10.72 12.35 6.00
C GLY A 94 -10.96 13.67 6.72
N GLY A 95 -12.04 13.81 7.48
CA GLY A 95 -12.33 15.07 8.13
C GLY A 95 -13.23 14.89 9.36
N TYR A 96 -13.21 15.86 10.23
CA TYR A 96 -14.12 15.98 11.37
C TYR A 96 -14.73 17.37 11.46
N SER A 97 -15.83 17.44 12.15
CA SER A 97 -16.51 18.69 12.46
C SER A 97 -16.66 18.84 13.97
N LEU A 98 -16.48 20.05 14.47
CA LEU A 98 -16.74 20.44 15.85
C LEU A 98 -17.88 21.45 15.85
N THR A 99 -18.97 21.15 16.55
CA THR A 99 -20.06 22.10 16.73
C THR A 99 -19.73 23.08 17.87
N GLU A 100 -20.21 24.30 17.77
CA GLU A 100 -20.03 25.29 18.85
C GLU A 100 -20.67 24.84 20.17
N GLU A 101 -21.78 24.06 20.08
CA GLU A 101 -22.42 23.47 21.26
C GLU A 101 -21.49 22.47 21.98
N GLN A 102 -20.80 21.62 21.25
CA GLN A 102 -19.82 20.70 21.83
C GLN A 102 -18.65 21.44 22.48
N LEU A 103 -18.21 22.55 21.89
CA LEU A 103 -17.18 23.39 22.48
C LEU A 103 -17.63 24.06 23.77
N LEU A 104 -18.87 24.59 23.78
CA LEU A 104 -19.47 25.18 24.97
C LEU A 104 -19.67 24.15 26.10
N GLN A 105 -20.09 22.93 25.81
CA GLN A 105 -20.19 21.85 26.78
C GLN A 105 -18.84 21.48 27.39
N ASN A 106 -17.75 21.66 26.66
CA ASN A 106 -16.38 21.48 27.14
C ASN A 106 -15.79 22.76 27.78
N GLY A 107 -16.62 23.77 28.04
CA GLY A 107 -16.18 25.01 28.70
C GLY A 107 -15.41 25.99 27.80
N ILE A 108 -15.45 25.77 26.45
CA ILE A 108 -14.79 26.64 25.49
C ILE A 108 -15.86 27.56 24.88
N SER A 109 -15.76 28.85 25.16
CA SER A 109 -16.70 29.83 24.62
C SER A 109 -16.19 30.39 23.27
N VAL A 110 -17.08 30.37 22.27
CA VAL A 110 -16.81 30.91 20.94
C VAL A 110 -17.51 32.25 20.76
N THR A 111 -16.82 33.25 20.26
CA THR A 111 -17.39 34.58 19.97
C THR A 111 -16.83 35.14 18.69
N ASP A 112 -17.62 35.86 17.95
CA ASP A 112 -17.19 36.56 16.73
C ASP A 112 -16.39 37.84 17.00
N ASN A 113 -16.21 38.22 18.30
CA ASN A 113 -15.47 39.42 18.67
C ASN A 113 -13.96 39.17 18.75
N MET A 114 -13.20 39.78 17.87
CA MET A 114 -11.75 39.62 17.75
C MET A 114 -10.95 40.20 18.92
N SER A 115 -11.57 41.01 19.79
CA SER A 115 -10.90 41.66 20.93
C SER A 115 -10.79 40.80 22.18
N VAL A 116 -11.30 39.58 22.11
CA VAL A 116 -11.36 38.69 23.28
C VAL A 116 -10.23 37.67 23.24
N THR A 117 -9.45 37.59 24.30
CA THR A 117 -8.34 36.63 24.44
C THR A 117 -8.82 35.42 25.24
N PRO A 118 -8.62 34.17 24.75
CA PRO A 118 -9.03 32.98 25.48
C PRO A 118 -8.25 32.78 26.78
N THR A 119 -8.86 32.12 27.75
CA THR A 119 -8.18 31.74 28.99
C THR A 119 -7.21 30.59 28.78
N ARG A 120 -6.21 30.45 29.64
CA ARG A 120 -5.24 29.36 29.55
C ARG A 120 -5.91 27.96 29.66
N GLU A 121 -6.94 27.86 30.45
CA GLU A 121 -7.70 26.62 30.66
C GLU A 121 -8.48 26.24 29.40
N GLU A 122 -9.14 27.18 28.73
CA GLU A 122 -9.81 26.96 27.42
C GLU A 122 -8.82 26.53 26.35
N VAL A 123 -7.61 27.10 26.33
CA VAL A 123 -6.56 26.70 25.37
C VAL A 123 -6.14 25.25 25.57
N ILE A 124 -5.93 24.81 26.79
CA ILE A 124 -5.53 23.44 27.12
C ILE A 124 -6.64 22.44 26.74
N GLN A 125 -7.89 22.75 27.08
CA GLN A 125 -9.04 21.90 26.75
C GLN A 125 -9.23 21.77 25.26
N LEU A 126 -9.14 22.88 24.51
CA LEU A 126 -9.22 22.86 23.05
C LEU A 126 -8.08 22.03 22.44
N SER A 127 -6.85 22.20 22.92
CA SER A 127 -5.69 21.43 22.45
C SER A 127 -5.93 19.92 22.62
N ASN A 128 -6.41 19.48 23.78
CA ASN A 128 -6.68 18.06 24.03
C ASN A 128 -7.74 17.49 23.09
N ILE A 129 -8.82 18.23 22.82
CA ILE A 129 -9.89 17.80 21.91
C ILE A 129 -9.35 17.71 20.47
N LEU A 130 -8.59 18.71 20.05
CA LEU A 130 -8.01 18.75 18.70
C LEU A 130 -6.98 17.65 18.50
N ASP A 131 -6.13 17.39 19.49
CA ASP A 131 -5.11 16.34 19.40
C ASP A 131 -5.75 14.95 19.27
N ALA A 132 -6.80 14.66 20.04
CA ALA A 132 -7.53 13.39 19.93
C ALA A 132 -8.17 13.22 18.55
N ASN A 133 -8.83 14.25 18.01
CA ASN A 133 -9.46 14.19 16.70
C ASN A 133 -8.44 14.12 15.56
N ASN A 134 -7.31 14.82 15.68
CA ASN A 134 -6.23 14.79 14.70
C ASN A 134 -5.56 13.41 14.64
N MET A 135 -5.39 12.76 15.79
CA MET A 135 -4.92 11.38 15.86
C MET A 135 -5.89 10.44 15.14
N ALA A 136 -7.19 10.53 15.45
CA ALA A 136 -8.20 9.71 14.83
C ALA A 136 -8.26 9.88 13.30
N ILE A 137 -8.12 11.11 12.78
CA ILE A 137 -8.08 11.34 11.32
C ILE A 137 -6.85 10.70 10.70
N LYS A 138 -5.67 10.92 11.29
CA LYS A 138 -4.43 10.42 10.71
C LYS A 138 -4.43 8.90 10.65
N GLU A 139 -4.72 8.26 11.77
CA GLU A 139 -4.73 6.80 11.84
C GLU A 139 -5.88 6.19 11.02
N GLY A 140 -7.07 6.79 11.08
CA GLY A 140 -8.21 6.37 10.25
C GLY A 140 -7.94 6.51 8.76
N HIS A 141 -7.23 7.56 8.34
CA HIS A 141 -6.83 7.74 6.95
C HIS A 141 -5.79 6.68 6.52
N ASP A 142 -4.84 6.36 7.39
CA ASP A 142 -3.80 5.37 7.10
C ASP A 142 -4.38 3.95 7.09
N ALA A 143 -5.26 3.61 8.03
CA ALA A 143 -5.99 2.36 8.05
C ALA A 143 -6.88 2.19 6.80
N PHE A 144 -7.62 3.24 6.42
CA PHE A 144 -8.44 3.24 5.22
C PHE A 144 -7.58 3.01 3.96
N LEU A 145 -6.46 3.71 3.82
CA LEU A 145 -5.58 3.55 2.67
C LEU A 145 -5.00 2.15 2.59
N ASP A 146 -4.46 1.63 3.69
CA ASP A 146 -3.86 0.31 3.70
C ASP A 146 -4.87 -0.78 3.32
N TYR A 147 -6.08 -0.69 3.88
CA TYR A 147 -7.17 -1.60 3.55
C TYR A 147 -7.59 -1.52 2.07
N GLN A 148 -7.85 -0.31 1.56
CA GLN A 148 -8.34 -0.10 0.21
C GLN A 148 -7.29 -0.45 -0.87
N LEU A 149 -6.01 -0.25 -0.58
CA LEU A 149 -4.93 -0.55 -1.51
C LEU A 149 -4.68 -2.05 -1.70
N PHE A 150 -5.22 -2.92 -0.85
CA PHE A 150 -5.21 -4.37 -1.10
C PHE A 150 -6.31 -4.80 -2.08
N LEU A 151 -7.45 -4.13 -2.08
CA LEU A 151 -8.61 -4.51 -2.88
C LEU A 151 -8.41 -4.26 -4.39
N ASP A 152 -9.35 -4.69 -5.20
CA ASP A 152 -9.25 -4.64 -6.66
C ASP A 152 -9.62 -3.30 -7.32
N GLY A 153 -10.16 -2.35 -6.55
CA GLY A 153 -10.60 -1.05 -7.06
C GLY A 153 -12.06 -1.01 -7.54
N THR A 154 -12.83 -2.08 -7.35
CA THR A 154 -14.26 -2.11 -7.73
C THR A 154 -15.18 -1.52 -6.66
N GLN A 155 -14.65 -1.18 -5.49
CA GLN A 155 -15.41 -0.65 -4.34
C GLN A 155 -16.06 0.70 -4.61
N SER A 156 -15.47 1.51 -5.49
CA SER A 156 -15.99 2.81 -5.91
C SER A 156 -15.46 3.15 -7.30
N THR A 157 -16.22 3.96 -8.03
CA THR A 157 -15.82 4.50 -9.34
C THR A 157 -14.54 5.34 -9.26
N ASP A 158 -14.25 5.90 -8.10
CA ASP A 158 -13.09 6.75 -7.84
C ASP A 158 -11.96 6.01 -7.11
N ALA A 159 -12.13 4.71 -6.86
CA ALA A 159 -11.11 3.90 -6.19
C ALA A 159 -9.91 3.63 -7.11
N VAL A 160 -8.72 3.57 -6.51
CA VAL A 160 -7.49 3.16 -7.20
C VAL A 160 -7.50 1.64 -7.34
N PRO A 161 -7.07 1.07 -8.49
CA PRO A 161 -6.81 -0.35 -8.58
C PRO A 161 -5.71 -0.73 -7.59
N GLY A 162 -6.05 -1.54 -6.60
CA GLY A 162 -5.14 -1.96 -5.55
C GLY A 162 -4.34 -3.22 -5.92
N LEU A 163 -3.76 -3.85 -4.91
CA LEU A 163 -2.83 -4.96 -5.11
C LEU A 163 -3.48 -6.16 -5.79
N ASP A 164 -4.73 -6.50 -5.46
CA ASP A 164 -5.43 -7.65 -6.05
C ASP A 164 -5.72 -7.48 -7.55
N ALA A 165 -5.90 -6.23 -8.01
CA ALA A 165 -5.99 -5.94 -9.45
C ALA A 165 -4.62 -5.96 -10.13
N LEU A 166 -3.60 -5.37 -9.51
CA LEU A 166 -2.28 -5.22 -10.11
C LEU A 166 -1.49 -6.53 -10.13
N VAL A 167 -1.53 -7.28 -9.02
CA VAL A 167 -0.90 -8.61 -8.85
C VAL A 167 -2.00 -9.63 -8.56
N SER A 168 -2.75 -9.96 -9.60
CA SER A 168 -3.96 -10.76 -9.49
C SER A 168 -3.67 -12.25 -9.32
N THR A 169 -4.57 -12.94 -8.62
CA THR A 169 -4.64 -14.41 -8.55
C THR A 169 -5.10 -15.03 -9.87
N THR A 170 -5.68 -14.22 -10.77
CA THR A 170 -6.10 -14.63 -12.13
C THR A 170 -5.44 -13.76 -13.21
N PRO A 171 -4.12 -13.86 -13.41
CA PRO A 171 -3.35 -12.93 -14.25
C PRO A 171 -3.66 -12.98 -15.74
N THR A 172 -4.44 -13.97 -16.19
CA THR A 172 -4.87 -14.15 -17.59
C THR A 172 -6.13 -13.37 -17.93
N THR A 173 -6.77 -12.72 -16.96
CA THR A 173 -8.03 -12.00 -17.14
C THR A 173 -7.88 -10.53 -16.71
N GLY A 174 -8.84 -9.71 -17.12
CA GLY A 174 -8.92 -8.31 -16.70
C GLY A 174 -8.03 -7.36 -17.50
N THR A 175 -8.28 -6.07 -17.28
CA THR A 175 -7.56 -4.95 -17.89
C THR A 175 -6.89 -4.12 -16.81
N VAL A 176 -5.58 -3.92 -16.91
CA VAL A 176 -4.79 -3.14 -15.97
C VAL A 176 -4.01 -2.08 -16.73
N GLY A 177 -4.14 -0.83 -16.30
CA GLY A 177 -3.49 0.29 -16.99
C GLY A 177 -3.91 0.44 -18.45
N GLY A 178 -5.14 0.05 -18.80
CA GLY A 178 -5.64 0.08 -20.19
C GLY A 178 -5.17 -1.08 -21.07
N ILE A 179 -4.35 -2.00 -20.54
CA ILE A 179 -3.84 -3.17 -21.26
C ILE A 179 -4.64 -4.41 -20.84
N ASN A 180 -5.33 -5.04 -21.80
CA ASN A 180 -6.07 -6.28 -21.55
C ASN A 180 -5.11 -7.49 -21.46
N ARG A 181 -5.10 -8.17 -20.31
CA ARG A 181 -4.25 -9.32 -20.02
C ARG A 181 -4.69 -10.60 -20.76
N ALA A 182 -5.97 -10.70 -21.17
CA ALA A 182 -6.49 -11.85 -21.89
C ALA A 182 -6.02 -11.90 -23.35
N THR A 183 -5.68 -10.75 -23.93
CA THR A 183 -5.28 -10.67 -25.34
C THR A 183 -3.94 -11.38 -25.56
N ALA A 184 -3.88 -12.18 -26.63
CA ALA A 184 -2.64 -12.81 -27.06
C ALA A 184 -1.58 -11.75 -27.43
N GLY A 185 -0.34 -11.96 -26.99
CA GLY A 185 0.75 -11.00 -27.14
C GLY A 185 0.87 -10.00 -25.99
N ASN A 186 0.00 -10.07 -24.98
CA ASN A 186 0.08 -9.28 -23.75
C ASN A 186 0.55 -10.11 -22.55
N GLU A 187 1.19 -11.26 -22.78
CA GLU A 187 1.72 -12.14 -21.73
C GLU A 187 2.76 -11.43 -20.86
N TYR A 188 3.50 -10.48 -21.42
CA TYR A 188 4.46 -9.64 -20.70
C TYR A 188 3.84 -8.80 -19.58
N TRP A 189 2.50 -8.57 -19.65
CA TRP A 189 1.74 -7.76 -18.69
C TRP A 189 1.05 -8.60 -17.61
N ARG A 190 1.38 -9.89 -17.52
CA ARG A 190 0.86 -10.82 -16.51
C ARG A 190 1.85 -10.96 -15.37
N ASN A 191 1.34 -10.97 -14.12
CA ASN A 191 2.12 -11.38 -12.96
C ASN A 191 2.21 -12.91 -12.89
N ASN A 192 3.15 -13.43 -12.11
CA ASN A 192 3.23 -14.85 -11.81
C ASN A 192 2.20 -15.22 -10.73
N VAL A 193 1.73 -16.47 -10.76
CA VAL A 193 0.74 -16.98 -9.81
C VAL A 193 0.98 -18.47 -9.54
N ASN A 194 0.82 -18.86 -8.28
CA ASN A 194 0.77 -20.26 -7.88
C ASN A 194 -0.21 -20.40 -6.71
N THR A 195 -1.37 -20.97 -6.96
CA THR A 195 -2.46 -21.09 -6.00
C THR A 195 -2.72 -22.53 -5.61
N GLY A 196 -3.25 -22.76 -4.42
CA GLY A 196 -3.59 -24.09 -3.95
C GLY A 196 -2.37 -24.97 -3.63
N ILE A 197 -1.29 -24.37 -3.12
CA ILE A 197 -0.09 -25.09 -2.75
C ILE A 197 -0.41 -26.01 -1.57
N SER A 198 -0.20 -27.32 -1.75
CA SER A 198 -0.40 -28.28 -0.66
C SER A 198 0.67 -28.15 0.40
N THR A 199 0.26 -28.06 1.65
CA THR A 199 1.13 -28.04 2.82
C THR A 199 1.24 -29.41 3.50
N ALA A 200 0.70 -30.47 2.87
CA ALA A 200 0.71 -31.81 3.43
C ALA A 200 2.09 -32.49 3.38
N THR A 201 2.93 -32.10 2.42
CA THR A 201 4.28 -32.64 2.24
C THR A 201 5.31 -31.58 2.64
N ALA A 202 6.23 -31.94 3.52
CA ALA A 202 7.33 -31.05 3.92
C ALA A 202 8.20 -30.64 2.72
N GLY A 203 8.58 -29.38 2.68
CA GLY A 203 9.40 -28.80 1.62
C GLY A 203 8.62 -28.30 0.39
N ASN A 204 7.36 -28.70 0.23
CA ASN A 204 6.56 -28.34 -0.95
C ASN A 204 6.30 -26.82 -1.06
N LEU A 205 6.03 -26.17 0.06
CA LEU A 205 5.81 -24.72 0.08
C LEU A 205 7.08 -23.97 -0.24
N THR A 206 8.20 -24.37 0.33
CA THR A 206 9.51 -23.78 0.08
C THR A 206 9.93 -23.98 -1.38
N GLU A 207 9.70 -25.15 -1.97
CA GLU A 207 9.96 -25.42 -3.38
C GLU A 207 9.09 -24.57 -4.29
N ALA A 208 7.79 -24.44 -3.99
CA ALA A 208 6.88 -23.59 -4.75
C ALA A 208 7.33 -22.11 -4.72
N MET A 209 7.74 -21.61 -3.56
CA MET A 209 8.30 -20.25 -3.43
C MET A 209 9.59 -20.07 -4.25
N GLU A 210 10.44 -21.09 -4.30
CA GLU A 210 11.67 -21.09 -5.09
C GLU A 210 11.37 -21.02 -6.60
N ILE A 211 10.39 -21.77 -7.07
CA ILE A 211 9.97 -21.77 -8.47
C ILE A 211 9.44 -20.40 -8.87
N GLU A 212 8.56 -19.81 -8.03
CA GLU A 212 8.01 -18.48 -8.31
C GLU A 212 9.07 -17.38 -8.24
N TRP A 213 10.00 -17.46 -7.32
CA TRP A 213 11.14 -16.55 -7.24
C TRP A 213 11.97 -16.55 -8.52
N ARG A 214 12.26 -17.74 -9.07
CA ARG A 214 12.98 -17.88 -10.35
C ARG A 214 12.19 -17.30 -11.52
N LYS A 215 10.86 -17.45 -11.56
CA LYS A 215 10.01 -16.83 -12.57
C LYS A 215 10.06 -15.29 -12.47
N CYS A 216 10.02 -14.74 -11.27
CA CYS A 216 10.13 -13.29 -11.05
C CYS A 216 11.48 -12.73 -11.51
N THR A 217 12.57 -13.47 -11.28
CA THR A 217 13.93 -13.04 -11.67
C THR A 217 14.25 -13.22 -13.14
N ARG A 218 13.45 -13.98 -13.86
CA ARG A 218 13.70 -14.34 -15.28
C ARG A 218 13.88 -13.14 -16.20
N TYR A 219 13.12 -12.07 -15.97
CA TYR A 219 13.08 -10.91 -16.85
C TYR A 219 13.94 -9.76 -16.33
N GLY A 220 15.20 -9.71 -16.77
CA GLY A 220 16.13 -8.63 -16.45
C GLY A 220 16.81 -8.73 -15.08
N GLY A 221 16.77 -9.91 -14.43
CA GLY A 221 17.48 -10.16 -13.17
C GLY A 221 16.96 -9.38 -11.96
N GLU A 222 15.80 -8.75 -12.08
CA GLU A 222 15.20 -8.03 -10.96
C GLU A 222 14.55 -9.03 -9.99
N GLN A 223 14.88 -8.90 -8.71
CA GLN A 223 14.36 -9.79 -7.65
C GLN A 223 13.22 -9.11 -6.91
N PRO A 224 12.28 -9.90 -6.35
CA PRO A 224 11.36 -9.39 -5.34
C PRO A 224 12.14 -8.78 -4.17
N THR A 225 11.69 -7.62 -3.72
CA THR A 225 12.35 -6.88 -2.61
C THR A 225 11.59 -7.04 -1.30
N ASP A 226 10.31 -7.36 -1.38
CA ASP A 226 9.42 -7.43 -0.23
C ASP A 226 8.49 -8.62 -0.37
N ILE A 227 8.22 -9.31 0.75
CA ILE A 227 7.30 -10.45 0.81
C ILE A 227 6.27 -10.16 1.90
N LEU A 228 5.01 -9.96 1.49
CA LEU A 228 3.89 -9.75 2.39
C LEU A 228 3.07 -11.04 2.52
N VAL A 229 2.77 -11.44 3.73
CA VAL A 229 2.11 -12.72 4.01
C VAL A 229 0.94 -12.57 4.97
N GLY A 230 -0.10 -13.37 4.76
CA GLY A 230 -1.16 -13.57 5.74
C GLY A 230 -0.74 -14.52 6.86
N SER A 231 -1.50 -14.57 7.94
CA SER A 231 -1.16 -15.34 9.14
C SER A 231 -1.04 -16.85 8.88
N LYS A 232 -2.02 -17.43 8.16
CA LYS A 232 -2.02 -18.87 7.86
C LYS A 232 -0.86 -19.28 6.96
N PHE A 233 -0.52 -18.42 5.98
CA PHE A 233 0.64 -18.67 5.11
C PHE A 233 1.94 -18.64 5.91
N LEU A 234 2.10 -17.66 6.81
CA LEU A 234 3.29 -17.56 7.65
C LEU A 234 3.47 -18.76 8.56
N ASP A 235 2.38 -19.23 9.17
CA ASP A 235 2.39 -20.41 10.03
C ASP A 235 2.72 -21.69 9.24
N ALA A 236 2.16 -21.84 8.03
CA ALA A 236 2.49 -22.93 7.13
C ALA A 236 3.97 -22.90 6.73
N TYR A 237 4.51 -21.73 6.42
CA TYR A 237 5.93 -21.59 6.08
C TYR A 237 6.84 -21.92 7.27
N ARG A 238 6.49 -21.50 8.48
CA ARG A 238 7.22 -21.86 9.70
C ARG A 238 7.25 -23.37 9.92
N LYS A 239 6.11 -24.02 9.70
CA LYS A 239 5.99 -25.48 9.81
C LYS A 239 6.84 -26.18 8.76
N ASP A 240 6.73 -25.76 7.50
CA ASP A 240 7.48 -26.33 6.38
C ASP A 240 8.98 -26.15 6.56
N ALA A 241 9.43 -24.96 6.97
CA ALA A 241 10.82 -24.69 7.28
C ALA A 241 11.35 -25.53 8.44
N LYS A 242 10.57 -25.74 9.49
CA LYS A 242 10.93 -26.59 10.63
C LYS A 242 11.08 -28.05 10.21
N ASP A 243 10.15 -28.56 9.43
CA ASP A 243 10.14 -29.96 9.00
C ASP A 243 11.25 -30.27 7.99
N THR A 244 11.61 -29.29 7.15
CA THR A 244 12.65 -29.45 6.11
C THR A 244 14.05 -29.10 6.60
N VAL A 245 14.18 -28.15 7.53
CA VAL A 245 15.44 -27.55 7.97
C VAL A 245 15.74 -27.88 9.46
N ASP A 246 15.30 -28.98 9.95
CA ASP A 246 15.61 -29.44 11.33
C ASP A 246 17.15 -29.53 11.60
N ARG A 247 17.97 -29.18 10.63
CA ARG A 247 19.45 -29.22 10.68
C ARG A 247 20.19 -27.95 10.30
N GLN A 248 19.52 -26.88 9.85
CA GLN A 248 20.21 -25.65 9.50
C GLN A 248 19.45 -24.39 9.97
N ILE A 249 19.44 -24.18 11.26
CA ILE A 249 19.29 -22.82 11.78
C ILE A 249 20.63 -22.13 11.46
N ILE A 250 20.71 -21.52 10.28
CA ILE A 250 21.83 -20.64 9.97
C ILE A 250 21.59 -19.37 10.78
N MET A 251 22.21 -19.32 11.93
CA MET A 251 22.42 -18.08 12.66
C MET A 251 23.35 -17.21 11.84
N GLN A 252 22.80 -16.21 11.17
CA GLN A 252 23.58 -15.11 10.65
C GLN A 252 23.92 -14.18 11.83
N GLY A 253 25.00 -14.49 12.49
CA GLY A 253 25.60 -13.72 13.57
C GLY A 253 27.03 -14.14 13.70
N ASN A 254 27.93 -13.33 13.18
CA ASN A 254 29.35 -13.23 13.49
C ASN A 254 29.92 -14.33 14.38
N GLY A 255 30.51 -15.34 13.77
CA GLY A 255 31.49 -16.27 14.31
C GLY A 255 31.24 -16.78 15.73
N ARG A 256 30.99 -18.07 15.81
CA ARG A 256 31.02 -18.94 16.98
C ARG A 256 29.74 -19.10 17.79
N THR A 257 29.17 -20.27 17.61
CA THR A 257 28.87 -21.23 18.66
C THR A 257 27.57 -21.12 19.45
N SER A 258 26.98 -22.20 19.49
CA SER A 258 25.89 -22.70 20.30
C SER A 258 24.52 -22.51 19.67
N PRO A 259 23.77 -23.59 19.51
CA PRO A 259 22.37 -23.51 19.25
C PRO A 259 21.69 -23.00 20.52
N SER A 260 21.76 -21.69 20.75
CA SER A 260 20.80 -21.09 21.63
C SER A 260 19.48 -21.13 20.86
N MET A 261 18.57 -21.96 21.32
CA MET A 261 17.17 -21.91 20.95
C MET A 261 16.65 -20.53 21.39
N ASN A 262 16.95 -19.51 20.62
CA ASN A 262 16.26 -18.24 20.69
C ASN A 262 14.89 -18.47 20.04
N ALA A 263 13.93 -18.88 20.86
CA ALA A 263 12.51 -18.91 20.51
C ALA A 263 11.95 -17.52 20.15
N GLY A 264 12.81 -16.51 19.97
CA GLY A 264 12.49 -15.14 19.66
C GLY A 264 13.30 -14.58 18.49
N VAL A 265 13.56 -15.37 17.44
CA VAL A 265 14.11 -14.82 16.19
C VAL A 265 13.05 -13.92 15.58
N THR A 266 13.34 -12.64 15.56
CA THR A 266 12.43 -11.55 15.19
C THR A 266 12.17 -11.43 13.68
N GLY A 267 12.64 -12.31 12.83
CA GLY A 267 12.38 -12.26 11.39
C GLY A 267 12.49 -13.64 10.76
N ILE A 268 11.56 -13.93 9.88
CA ILE A 268 11.61 -15.11 9.01
C ILE A 268 12.01 -14.61 7.63
N PHE A 269 13.06 -15.21 7.08
CA PHE A 269 13.64 -14.78 5.81
C PHE A 269 13.52 -15.87 4.76
N PHE A 270 13.25 -15.44 3.53
CA PHE A 270 13.37 -16.25 2.34
C PHE A 270 14.32 -15.56 1.36
N LYS A 271 15.42 -16.22 1.01
CA LYS A 271 16.48 -15.67 0.13
C LYS A 271 16.98 -14.26 0.51
N GLY A 272 17.03 -13.98 1.81
CA GLY A 272 17.49 -12.70 2.33
C GLY A 272 16.42 -11.60 2.39
N VAL A 273 15.19 -11.90 1.97
CA VAL A 273 14.04 -11.00 2.11
C VAL A 273 13.19 -11.45 3.29
N GLU A 274 12.80 -10.52 4.14
CA GLU A 274 11.95 -10.80 5.30
C GLU A 274 10.50 -11.06 4.86
N LEU A 275 9.88 -12.09 5.44
CA LEU A 275 8.46 -12.34 5.32
C LEU A 275 7.74 -11.46 6.34
N THR A 276 7.14 -10.39 5.87
CA THR A 276 6.41 -9.44 6.71
C THR A 276 4.95 -9.86 6.83
N TRP A 277 4.52 -10.15 8.05
CA TRP A 277 3.11 -10.40 8.32
C TRP A 277 2.30 -9.13 8.16
N CYS A 278 1.18 -9.24 7.46
CA CYS A 278 0.28 -8.15 7.16
C CYS A 278 -1.08 -8.37 7.84
N PRO A 279 -1.36 -7.71 8.98
CA PRO A 279 -2.61 -7.91 9.72
C PRO A 279 -3.87 -7.57 8.91
N VAL A 280 -3.75 -6.67 7.94
CA VAL A 280 -4.86 -6.28 7.06
C VAL A 280 -5.35 -7.44 6.19
N LEU A 281 -4.50 -8.40 5.82
CA LEU A 281 -4.94 -9.61 5.11
C LEU A 281 -5.87 -10.47 5.96
N ASP A 282 -5.59 -10.57 7.24
CA ASP A 282 -6.46 -11.32 8.18
C ASP A 282 -7.78 -10.57 8.43
N GLN A 283 -7.75 -9.24 8.44
CA GLN A 283 -8.96 -8.41 8.52
C GLN A 283 -9.82 -8.56 7.25
N LEU A 284 -9.21 -8.54 6.07
CA LEU A 284 -9.91 -8.74 4.79
C LEU A 284 -10.57 -10.12 4.73
N GLU A 285 -9.95 -11.15 5.30
CA GLU A 285 -10.56 -12.48 5.39
C GLU A 285 -11.80 -12.47 6.29
N ALA A 286 -11.77 -11.73 7.40
CA ALA A 286 -12.92 -11.60 8.29
C ALA A 286 -14.07 -10.82 7.65
N ASP A 287 -13.75 -9.79 6.85
CA ASP A 287 -14.74 -8.93 6.21
C ASP A 287 -15.34 -9.56 4.93
N PHE A 288 -14.57 -10.37 4.21
CA PHE A 288 -14.98 -11.05 2.97
C PHE A 288 -14.83 -12.57 3.08
N PRO A 289 -15.56 -13.21 4.00
CA PRO A 289 -15.50 -14.67 4.15
C PRO A 289 -16.03 -15.37 2.89
N GLY A 290 -15.30 -16.35 2.39
CA GLY A 290 -15.69 -17.14 1.24
C GLY A 290 -15.24 -16.57 -0.11
N SER A 291 -14.20 -15.75 -0.11
CA SER A 291 -13.46 -15.43 -1.33
C SER A 291 -12.89 -16.71 -1.95
N THR A 292 -12.76 -16.76 -3.28
CA THR A 292 -12.24 -17.95 -3.99
C THR A 292 -10.89 -18.42 -3.48
N ILE A 293 -10.09 -17.50 -2.97
CA ILE A 293 -8.80 -17.75 -2.33
C ILE A 293 -8.76 -16.89 -1.08
N ASP A 294 -8.66 -17.53 0.08
CA ASP A 294 -8.64 -16.87 1.39
C ASP A 294 -7.48 -15.86 1.47
N TRP A 295 -7.75 -14.70 2.03
CA TRP A 295 -6.77 -13.62 2.12
C TRP A 295 -5.62 -13.95 3.08
N ASP A 296 -5.91 -14.60 4.18
CA ASP A 296 -4.94 -15.01 5.20
C ASP A 296 -3.99 -16.13 4.73
N LYS A 297 -4.37 -16.83 3.63
CA LYS A 297 -3.56 -17.86 2.97
C LYS A 297 -2.67 -17.33 1.86
N ARG A 298 -2.70 -16.02 1.57
CA ARG A 298 -1.94 -15.41 0.47
C ARG A 298 -0.54 -14.97 0.89
N CYS A 299 0.36 -15.02 -0.08
CA CYS A 299 1.70 -14.45 -0.03
C CYS A 299 1.95 -13.65 -1.31
N TYR A 300 2.35 -12.42 -1.16
CA TYR A 300 2.70 -11.53 -2.24
C TYR A 300 4.20 -11.29 -2.27
N MET A 301 4.87 -11.70 -3.34
CA MET A 301 6.26 -11.35 -3.61
C MET A 301 6.28 -10.10 -4.49
N LEU A 302 6.71 -8.99 -3.95
CA LEU A 302 6.62 -7.68 -4.59
C LEU A 302 7.99 -7.12 -4.93
N ASN A 303 8.05 -6.39 -6.04
CA ASN A 303 9.20 -5.57 -6.39
C ASN A 303 8.84 -4.09 -6.19
N ARG A 304 9.37 -3.51 -5.12
CA ARG A 304 9.13 -2.11 -4.70
C ARG A 304 9.46 -1.09 -5.79
N LYS A 305 10.43 -1.36 -6.64
CA LYS A 305 10.82 -0.45 -7.73
C LYS A 305 9.77 -0.40 -8.84
N ARG A 306 8.94 -1.43 -8.96
CA ARG A 306 8.00 -1.63 -10.06
C ARG A 306 6.54 -1.43 -9.67
N LEU A 307 6.24 -1.54 -8.38
CA LEU A 307 4.96 -1.18 -7.78
C LEU A 307 5.12 0.22 -7.18
N GLN A 308 4.41 1.20 -7.72
CA GLN A 308 4.63 2.59 -7.40
C GLN A 308 3.37 3.26 -6.90
N LEU A 309 3.52 3.96 -5.78
CA LEU A 309 2.55 4.94 -5.32
C LEU A 309 2.97 6.30 -5.86
N ASN A 310 2.12 6.91 -6.67
CA ASN A 310 2.39 8.18 -7.32
C ASN A 310 1.47 9.26 -6.74
N PRO A 311 1.85 9.95 -5.65
CA PRO A 311 1.10 11.09 -5.17
C PRO A 311 1.29 12.28 -6.11
N ALA A 312 0.25 13.11 -6.26
CA ALA A 312 0.39 14.40 -6.91
C ALA A 312 1.29 15.29 -6.05
N LYS A 313 2.20 16.03 -6.69
CA LYS A 313 3.18 16.87 -6.00
C LYS A 313 2.51 17.82 -5.01
N GLY A 314 2.92 17.75 -3.74
CA GLY A 314 2.38 18.56 -2.66
C GLY A 314 0.93 18.26 -2.27
N GLN A 315 0.37 17.12 -2.68
CA GLN A 315 -1.02 16.72 -2.38
C GLN A 315 -1.12 15.37 -1.63
N TRP A 316 -0.09 15.01 -0.90
CA TRP A 316 -0.08 13.82 -0.05
C TRP A 316 -0.27 14.19 1.41
N LYS A 317 -1.34 13.69 2.04
CA LYS A 317 -1.70 13.95 3.46
C LYS A 317 -1.70 15.45 3.78
N VAL A 318 -2.37 16.25 2.95
CA VAL A 318 -2.41 17.71 3.09
C VAL A 318 -3.54 18.10 4.02
N PRO A 319 -3.24 18.79 5.13
CA PRO A 319 -4.27 19.35 6.00
C PRO A 319 -5.02 20.46 5.26
N ARG A 320 -6.35 20.44 5.38
CA ARG A 320 -7.25 21.41 4.79
C ARG A 320 -8.02 22.12 5.89
N LYS A 321 -8.19 23.41 5.70
CA LYS A 321 -8.99 24.27 6.57
C LYS A 321 -10.19 24.79 5.76
N PRO A 322 -11.30 24.02 5.71
CA PRO A 322 -12.49 24.49 5.03
C PRO A 322 -13.04 25.74 5.73
N PRO A 323 -13.54 26.72 4.99
CA PRO A 323 -14.19 27.89 5.59
C PRO A 323 -15.48 27.46 6.32
N ARG A 324 -15.85 28.20 7.36
CA ARG A 324 -17.16 28.03 8.04
C ARG A 324 -18.27 28.25 7.03
N VAL A 325 -19.23 27.35 7.02
CA VAL A 325 -20.44 27.50 6.21
C VAL A 325 -21.37 28.51 6.93
N TYR A 326 -21.92 29.44 6.21
CA TYR A 326 -22.68 30.59 6.76
C TYR A 326 -23.98 30.18 7.51
N ASP A 327 -24.54 29.02 7.18
CA ASP A 327 -25.78 28.49 7.75
C ASP A 327 -25.57 27.49 8.89
N ARG A 328 -24.31 27.23 9.30
CA ARG A 328 -23.97 26.22 10.32
C ARG A 328 -22.91 26.73 11.28
N TYR A 329 -23.19 26.59 12.56
CA TYR A 329 -22.26 26.86 13.65
C TYR A 329 -21.34 25.67 13.89
N THR A 330 -20.54 25.35 12.89
CA THR A 330 -19.66 24.17 12.89
C THR A 330 -18.31 24.49 12.27
N HIS A 331 -17.26 24.05 12.94
CA HIS A 331 -15.88 24.16 12.44
C HIS A 331 -15.43 22.86 11.85
N TYR A 332 -14.81 22.92 10.67
CA TYR A 332 -14.37 21.77 9.90
C TYR A 332 -12.86 21.71 9.83
N SER A 333 -12.29 20.52 10.02
CA SER A 333 -10.90 20.22 9.74
C SER A 333 -10.83 18.95 8.91
N ALA A 334 -9.94 18.93 7.93
CA ALA A 334 -9.85 17.79 7.03
C ALA A 334 -8.40 17.54 6.57
N MET A 335 -8.13 16.31 6.19
CA MET A 335 -6.90 15.91 5.52
C MET A 335 -7.27 15.28 4.17
N THR A 336 -6.53 15.64 3.13
CA THR A 336 -6.78 15.12 1.78
C THR A 336 -5.51 14.54 1.19
N SER A 337 -5.66 13.44 0.45
CA SER A 337 -4.60 12.85 -0.35
C SER A 337 -5.06 12.66 -1.78
N ARG A 338 -4.22 13.03 -2.75
CA ARG A 338 -4.43 12.77 -4.17
C ARG A 338 -3.28 11.94 -4.71
N PHE A 339 -3.60 10.75 -5.20
CA PHE A 339 -2.59 9.79 -5.65
C PHE A 339 -3.16 8.84 -6.71
N GLY A 340 -2.28 8.08 -7.32
CA GLY A 340 -2.61 6.92 -8.12
C GLY A 340 -1.64 5.80 -7.82
N MET A 341 -2.06 4.57 -8.00
CA MET A 341 -1.22 3.39 -7.86
C MET A 341 -1.01 2.76 -9.23
N GLY A 342 0.22 2.41 -9.55
CA GLY A 342 0.58 1.85 -10.83
C GLY A 342 1.63 0.77 -10.74
N ILE A 343 1.67 -0.05 -11.77
CA ILE A 343 2.68 -1.09 -11.93
C ILE A 343 3.36 -0.91 -13.29
N THR A 344 4.68 -1.11 -13.33
CA THR A 344 5.46 -0.96 -14.57
C THR A 344 5.95 -2.29 -15.13
N LYS A 345 6.10 -3.31 -14.28
CA LYS A 345 6.65 -4.61 -14.67
C LYS A 345 6.04 -5.74 -13.83
N PRO A 346 4.78 -6.15 -14.11
CA PRO A 346 4.07 -7.13 -13.30
C PRO A 346 4.72 -8.52 -13.29
N ASN A 347 5.42 -8.91 -14.34
CA ASN A 347 6.10 -10.21 -14.46
C ASN A 347 7.26 -10.43 -13.46
N THR A 348 7.66 -9.38 -12.71
CA THR A 348 8.63 -9.48 -11.60
C THR A 348 7.98 -9.69 -10.24
N MET A 349 6.68 -9.85 -10.21
CA MET A 349 5.89 -10.06 -9.01
C MET A 349 5.11 -11.37 -9.09
N SER A 350 4.81 -11.94 -7.93
CA SER A 350 4.05 -13.17 -7.83
C SER A 350 3.08 -13.12 -6.66
N VAL A 351 1.95 -13.82 -6.81
CA VAL A 351 1.05 -14.16 -5.73
C VAL A 351 1.01 -15.67 -5.56
N LEU A 352 1.18 -16.13 -4.33
CA LEU A 352 1.06 -17.52 -3.95
C LEU A 352 -0.09 -17.69 -2.95
N SER A 353 -0.72 -18.86 -2.95
CA SER A 353 -1.65 -19.23 -1.89
C SER A 353 -1.53 -20.70 -1.54
N ILE A 354 -1.69 -20.99 -0.27
CA ILE A 354 -1.83 -22.38 0.23
C ILE A 354 -3.26 -22.87 0.04
N ALA A 355 -3.42 -24.16 -0.02
CA ALA A 355 -4.71 -24.83 -0.17
C ALA A 355 -5.64 -24.65 1.05
#